data_387fe30a6342b62f04c3039113bf6095
#
_entry.id   387fe30a6342b62f04c3039113bf6095
#
_cell.length_a   1.000
_cell.length_b   1.000
_cell.length_c   1.000
_cell.angle_alpha   90.00
_cell.angle_beta   90.00
_cell.angle_gamma   90.00
#
_symmetry.space_group_name_H-M   'P 1'
#
loop_
_entity.id
_entity.type
_entity.pdbx_description
1 polymer ?
#
loop_
_entity_poly.entity_id
_entity_poly.type
_entity_poly.pdbx_seq_one_letter_code
_entity_poly.pdbx_strand_id
1 'polypeptide(L)'
;MKIMKYIVPALLGGMLTLQSCEHFLDTKPTETYSEELVWGSRSTADAFVLRTYPDILGLYHDFWGDDQITLNTILRQSCPGEARDLINREHDFGFNKFSIIRRCNLIIEQASASTALSDLDKKELVAEGKMLRAMIYYYQAKHCGRVIWVDRVLQVDDEFNLPLTESIDRTYDLILSDLDDAIAGLPEEYPAGRANANAARALKSEVCLTAAAYTTDATRKKTLWEQAVVAVDAIQGYSLDANYGGMFNQENSYSSTEIILARYFSKENTNGGDTYMQTVIPNQGNDNLKKLGRGPLFKKDWVF
;
A
#
# COMPACT_ATOMS: atom_id res chain seq x y z
N MET A 1 -44.45 58.32 -28.67
CA MET A 1 -44.12 58.64 -27.25
C MET A 1 -44.85 57.72 -26.21
N LYS A 2 -45.84 56.87 -26.58
CA LYS A 2 -46.52 55.95 -25.65
C LYS A 2 -45.84 54.59 -25.46
N ILE A 3 -45.04 54.10 -26.42
CA ILE A 3 -44.40 52.79 -26.37
C ILE A 3 -43.16 52.79 -25.43
N MET A 4 -42.45 53.90 -25.33
CA MET A 4 -41.24 54.03 -24.50
C MET A 4 -41.51 53.98 -22.98
N LYS A 5 -42.76 54.19 -22.54
CA LYS A 5 -43.16 54.12 -21.13
C LYS A 5 -43.29 52.67 -20.59
N TYR A 6 -43.40 51.68 -21.47
CA TYR A 6 -43.49 50.28 -21.08
C TYR A 6 -42.18 49.52 -21.31
N ILE A 7 -41.31 50.01 -22.13
CA ILE A 7 -40.03 49.36 -22.44
C ILE A 7 -38.99 49.54 -21.30
N VAL A 8 -38.98 50.73 -20.68
CA VAL A 8 -38.03 51.00 -19.59
C VAL A 8 -38.31 50.16 -18.33
N PRO A 9 -39.58 50.00 -17.83
CA PRO A 9 -39.80 49.11 -16.69
C PRO A 9 -39.65 47.63 -17.02
N ALA A 10 -39.87 47.20 -18.26
CA ALA A 10 -39.62 45.80 -18.68
C ALA A 10 -38.11 45.45 -18.75
N LEU A 11 -37.28 46.39 -19.16
CA LEU A 11 -35.81 46.25 -19.14
C LEU A 11 -35.23 46.31 -17.71
N LEU A 12 -35.78 47.15 -16.81
CA LEU A 12 -35.39 47.14 -15.39
C LEU A 12 -35.84 45.89 -14.66
N GLY A 13 -37.00 45.29 -14.97
CA GLY A 13 -37.49 44.04 -14.42
C GLY A 13 -36.66 42.85 -14.87
N GLY A 14 -36.16 42.82 -16.11
CA GLY A 14 -35.29 41.80 -16.67
C GLY A 14 -33.85 41.81 -16.08
N MET A 15 -33.34 42.97 -15.64
CA MET A 15 -32.02 43.05 -15.01
C MET A 15 -31.99 42.54 -13.55
N LEU A 16 -33.15 42.52 -12.87
CA LEU A 16 -33.23 42.03 -11.48
C LEU A 16 -33.31 40.50 -11.37
N THR A 17 -33.52 39.77 -12.46
CA THR A 17 -33.60 38.30 -12.47
C THR A 17 -32.28 37.63 -12.80
N LEU A 18 -31.20 38.38 -13.05
CA LEU A 18 -29.85 37.83 -13.32
C LEU A 18 -28.95 37.77 -12.07
N GLN A 19 -29.53 37.91 -10.87
CA GLN A 19 -28.83 37.50 -9.66
C GLN A 19 -28.78 35.97 -9.63
N SER A 20 -27.87 35.39 -10.38
CA SER A 20 -27.47 34.01 -10.25
C SER A 20 -27.01 33.80 -8.82
N CYS A 21 -27.68 32.91 -8.10
CA CYS A 21 -27.24 32.47 -6.79
C CYS A 21 -25.95 31.68 -6.98
N GLU A 22 -24.79 32.34 -6.88
CA GLU A 22 -23.48 31.67 -6.92
C GLU A 22 -23.38 30.57 -5.86
N HIS A 23 -24.08 30.70 -4.75
CA HIS A 23 -24.12 29.67 -3.69
C HIS A 23 -24.99 28.43 -3.96
N PHE A 24 -25.87 28.45 -4.98
CA PHE A 24 -26.72 27.28 -5.26
C PHE A 24 -25.99 26.17 -6.03
N LEU A 25 -24.88 26.50 -6.70
CA LEU A 25 -24.05 25.54 -7.44
C LEU A 25 -22.87 25.04 -6.62
N ASP A 26 -22.58 25.64 -5.48
CA ASP A 26 -21.55 25.24 -4.53
C ASP A 26 -22.05 24.16 -3.56
N THR A 27 -22.76 23.16 -4.08
CA THR A 27 -23.03 21.95 -3.32
C THR A 27 -21.75 21.17 -3.20
N LYS A 28 -21.07 21.31 -2.04
CA LYS A 28 -20.00 20.37 -1.68
C LYS A 28 -20.62 18.95 -1.78
N PRO A 29 -19.97 18.05 -2.54
CA PRO A 29 -20.50 16.67 -2.65
C PRO A 29 -20.62 16.09 -1.24
N THR A 30 -21.81 15.79 -0.80
CA THR A 30 -22.08 15.23 0.54
C THR A 30 -21.59 13.78 0.67
N GLU A 31 -21.25 13.14 -0.45
CA GLU A 31 -20.78 11.76 -0.52
C GLU A 31 -19.26 11.63 -0.71
N THR A 32 -18.53 12.74 -0.89
CA THR A 32 -17.07 12.73 -1.05
C THR A 32 -16.44 13.44 0.13
N TYR A 33 -15.55 12.76 0.84
CA TYR A 33 -14.76 13.37 1.90
C TYR A 33 -13.87 14.47 1.30
N SER A 34 -14.07 15.72 1.73
CA SER A 34 -13.15 16.79 1.39
C SER A 34 -11.79 16.55 2.06
N GLU A 35 -10.71 17.05 1.47
CA GLU A 35 -9.37 16.96 2.07
C GLU A 35 -9.36 17.54 3.50
N GLU A 36 -10.04 18.67 3.72
CA GLU A 36 -10.19 19.28 5.06
C GLU A 36 -10.84 18.33 6.09
N LEU A 37 -11.82 17.53 5.66
CA LEU A 37 -12.48 16.56 6.54
C LEU A 37 -11.57 15.38 6.86
N VAL A 38 -10.84 14.86 5.86
CA VAL A 38 -9.92 13.73 6.05
C VAL A 38 -8.81 14.08 7.01
N TRP A 39 -8.18 15.24 6.82
CA TRP A 39 -7.01 15.68 7.60
C TRP A 39 -7.38 16.60 8.78
N GLY A 40 -8.67 16.75 9.05
CA GLY A 40 -9.22 17.51 10.16
C GLY A 40 -9.16 16.81 11.51
N SER A 41 -8.95 15.50 11.54
CA SER A 41 -8.78 14.72 12.77
C SER A 41 -7.91 13.48 12.57
N ARG A 42 -7.29 12.99 13.65
CA ARG A 42 -6.51 11.73 13.61
C ARG A 42 -7.37 10.55 13.14
N SER A 43 -8.61 10.42 13.58
CA SER A 43 -9.45 9.27 13.26
C SER A 43 -9.84 9.22 11.77
N THR A 44 -10.11 10.37 11.13
CA THR A 44 -10.40 10.42 9.70
C THR A 44 -9.16 10.20 8.85
N ALA A 45 -8.01 10.72 9.27
CA ALA A 45 -6.72 10.45 8.64
C ALA A 45 -6.34 8.97 8.74
N ASP A 46 -6.52 8.34 9.90
CA ASP A 46 -6.30 6.91 10.10
C ASP A 46 -7.17 6.05 9.17
N ALA A 47 -8.44 6.40 8.99
CA ALA A 47 -9.33 5.67 8.07
C ALA A 47 -8.81 5.73 6.62
N PHE A 48 -8.26 6.87 6.19
CA PHE A 48 -7.65 7.02 4.87
C PHE A 48 -6.37 6.18 4.72
N VAL A 49 -5.50 6.20 5.73
CA VAL A 49 -4.27 5.40 5.77
C VAL A 49 -4.60 3.91 5.74
N LEU A 50 -5.50 3.45 6.61
CA LEU A 50 -5.89 2.05 6.71
C LEU A 50 -6.49 1.52 5.40
N ARG A 51 -7.17 2.37 4.61
CA ARG A 51 -7.67 1.98 3.29
C ARG A 51 -6.54 1.65 2.29
N THR A 52 -5.33 2.13 2.54
CA THR A 52 -4.17 1.89 1.65
C THR A 52 -3.53 0.51 1.89
N TYR A 53 -3.59 -0.01 3.10
CA TYR A 53 -2.98 -1.30 3.46
C TYR A 53 -3.42 -2.50 2.62
N PRO A 54 -4.72 -2.74 2.39
CA PRO A 54 -5.16 -3.90 1.61
C PRO A 54 -4.58 -3.95 0.20
N ASP A 55 -4.37 -2.78 -0.43
CA ASP A 55 -3.86 -2.70 -1.79
C ASP A 55 -2.35 -2.98 -1.84
N ILE A 56 -1.61 -2.61 -0.79
CA ILE A 56 -0.17 -2.87 -0.68
C ILE A 56 0.08 -4.30 -0.20
N LEU A 57 -0.55 -4.71 0.90
CA LEU A 57 -0.38 -6.07 1.43
C LEU A 57 -0.89 -7.13 0.47
N GLY A 58 -1.86 -6.79 -0.39
CA GLY A 58 -2.32 -7.67 -1.46
C GLY A 58 -1.26 -7.99 -2.50
N LEU A 59 -0.30 -7.08 -2.74
CA LEU A 59 0.81 -7.33 -3.68
C LEU A 59 1.76 -8.43 -3.16
N TYR A 60 2.01 -8.44 -1.86
CA TYR A 60 2.87 -9.44 -1.21
C TYR A 60 2.19 -10.79 -1.05
N HIS A 61 0.89 -10.85 -1.36
CA HIS A 61 0.10 -12.08 -1.30
C HIS A 61 0.07 -12.86 -2.62
N ASP A 62 0.39 -12.25 -3.74
CA ASP A 62 0.31 -12.89 -5.07
C ASP A 62 1.48 -13.86 -5.35
N PHE A 63 1.72 -14.71 -4.38
CA PHE A 63 2.70 -15.75 -4.47
C PHE A 63 2.36 -16.85 -5.50
N TRP A 64 1.10 -16.92 -5.91
CA TRP A 64 0.67 -17.73 -7.03
C TRP A 64 1.21 -17.24 -8.37
N GLY A 65 1.21 -15.93 -8.59
CA GLY A 65 1.76 -15.35 -9.80
C GLY A 65 3.24 -15.68 -9.93
N ASP A 66 4.00 -15.48 -8.87
CA ASP A 66 5.44 -15.71 -8.86
C ASP A 66 5.80 -17.20 -8.99
N ASP A 67 5.11 -18.10 -8.32
CA ASP A 67 5.35 -19.54 -8.43
C ASP A 67 4.99 -20.13 -9.80
N GLN A 68 4.00 -19.56 -10.48
CA GLN A 68 3.61 -20.01 -11.84
C GLN A 68 4.69 -19.76 -12.89
N ILE A 69 5.50 -18.72 -12.70
CA ILE A 69 6.59 -18.34 -13.60
C ILE A 69 7.93 -19.00 -13.23
N THR A 70 7.98 -19.72 -12.11
CA THR A 70 9.13 -20.52 -11.69
C THR A 70 8.98 -21.99 -12.12
N LEU A 71 10.01 -22.78 -11.84
CA LEU A 71 9.96 -24.25 -12.05
C LEU A 71 9.30 -25.00 -10.89
N ASN A 72 8.84 -24.29 -9.86
CA ASN A 72 8.37 -24.88 -8.62
C ASN A 72 6.93 -25.40 -8.72
N THR A 73 6.09 -24.79 -9.56
CA THR A 73 4.70 -25.20 -9.71
C THR A 73 4.29 -25.33 -11.17
N ILE A 74 3.43 -26.31 -11.44
CA ILE A 74 2.75 -26.49 -12.73
C ILE A 74 1.26 -26.32 -12.48
N LEU A 75 0.66 -25.26 -13.04
CA LEU A 75 -0.78 -25.09 -12.96
C LEU A 75 -1.50 -25.98 -13.97
N ARG A 76 -2.58 -26.59 -13.50
CA ARG A 76 -3.40 -27.51 -14.28
C ARG A 76 -4.10 -26.85 -15.47
N GLN A 77 -4.36 -25.53 -15.41
CA GLN A 77 -5.16 -24.81 -16.40
C GLN A 77 -4.37 -23.87 -17.32
N SER A 78 -3.12 -23.57 -16.99
CA SER A 78 -2.27 -22.73 -17.83
C SER A 78 -1.00 -23.48 -18.16
N CYS A 79 -0.67 -23.62 -19.40
CA CYS A 79 0.58 -24.23 -19.81
C CYS A 79 1.74 -23.33 -19.42
N PRO A 80 2.64 -23.75 -18.51
CA PRO A 80 3.73 -22.89 -18.02
C PRO A 80 4.72 -22.47 -19.13
N GLY A 81 4.74 -23.15 -20.25
CA GLY A 81 5.53 -22.75 -21.42
C GLY A 81 5.10 -21.39 -21.96
N GLU A 82 3.80 -21.19 -22.10
CA GLU A 82 3.23 -19.93 -22.57
C GLU A 82 3.42 -18.81 -21.53
N ALA A 83 3.31 -19.12 -20.23
CA ALA A 83 3.54 -18.14 -19.17
C ALA A 83 5.00 -17.66 -19.11
N ARG A 84 5.99 -18.51 -19.39
CA ARG A 84 7.40 -18.11 -19.45
C ARG A 84 7.73 -17.22 -20.64
N ASP A 85 7.10 -17.46 -21.77
CA ASP A 85 7.27 -16.65 -22.97
C ASP A 85 6.61 -15.28 -22.86
N LEU A 86 5.67 -15.11 -21.91
CA LEU A 86 5.02 -13.84 -21.60
C LEU A 86 5.87 -12.94 -20.68
N ILE A 87 6.91 -13.47 -19.99
CA ILE A 87 7.83 -12.65 -19.20
C ILE A 87 8.79 -11.93 -20.15
N ASN A 88 8.35 -10.82 -20.64
CA ASN A 88 9.11 -9.93 -21.47
C ASN A 88 9.06 -8.50 -20.91
N ARG A 89 9.66 -7.54 -21.60
CA ARG A 89 9.69 -6.13 -21.20
C ARG A 89 8.31 -5.46 -21.10
N GLU A 90 7.28 -6.07 -21.66
CA GLU A 90 5.92 -5.56 -21.69
C GLU A 90 5.07 -6.12 -20.55
N HIS A 91 5.60 -7.08 -19.78
CA HIS A 91 4.88 -7.67 -18.68
C HIS A 91 4.79 -6.70 -17.49
N ASP A 92 3.58 -6.37 -17.07
CA ASP A 92 3.32 -5.52 -15.91
C ASP A 92 3.42 -6.34 -14.60
N PHE A 93 4.63 -6.44 -14.05
CA PHE A 93 4.85 -7.00 -12.71
C PHE A 93 4.39 -6.05 -11.58
N GLY A 94 3.25 -5.40 -11.74
CA GLY A 94 2.78 -4.41 -10.78
C GLY A 94 3.49 -3.07 -10.88
N PHE A 95 4.19 -2.81 -11.98
CA PHE A 95 4.85 -1.53 -12.24
C PHE A 95 3.86 -0.37 -12.29
N ASN A 96 2.64 -0.64 -12.75
CA ASN A 96 1.57 0.36 -12.83
C ASN A 96 0.78 0.48 -11.51
N LYS A 97 1.45 0.87 -10.43
CA LYS A 97 0.83 1.10 -9.10
C LYS A 97 0.88 2.58 -8.67
N PHE A 98 0.96 3.49 -9.63
CA PHE A 98 1.07 4.93 -9.36
C PHE A 98 -0.13 5.50 -8.59
N SER A 99 -1.32 4.92 -8.70
CA SER A 99 -2.48 5.30 -7.89
C SER A 99 -2.26 5.05 -6.39
N ILE A 100 -1.56 3.97 -6.03
CA ILE A 100 -1.23 3.65 -4.64
C ILE A 100 -0.09 4.55 -4.16
N ILE A 101 0.96 4.74 -4.98
CA ILE A 101 2.06 5.67 -4.70
C ILE A 101 1.52 7.09 -4.47
N ARG A 102 0.58 7.55 -5.31
CA ARG A 102 -0.10 8.84 -5.11
C ARG A 102 -0.81 8.91 -3.75
N ARG A 103 -1.48 7.84 -3.31
CA ARG A 103 -2.09 7.81 -1.96
C ARG A 103 -1.05 7.92 -0.84
N CYS A 104 0.08 7.22 -0.97
CA CYS A 104 1.17 7.35 0.00
C CYS A 104 1.69 8.80 0.04
N ASN A 105 1.88 9.43 -1.12
CA ASN A 105 2.31 10.84 -1.20
C ASN A 105 1.27 11.79 -0.62
N LEU A 106 -0.04 11.55 -0.86
CA LEU A 106 -1.12 12.32 -0.23
C LEU A 106 -1.07 12.21 1.29
N ILE A 107 -0.83 11.01 1.85
CA ILE A 107 -0.67 10.82 3.30
C ILE A 107 0.48 11.69 3.80
N ILE A 108 1.64 11.63 3.15
CA ILE A 108 2.85 12.35 3.55
C ILE A 108 2.64 13.88 3.49
N GLU A 109 2.16 14.39 2.37
CA GLU A 109 1.99 15.83 2.13
C GLU A 109 0.88 16.42 3.00
N GLN A 110 -0.29 15.80 3.00
CA GLN A 110 -1.47 16.35 3.67
C GLN A 110 -1.38 16.24 5.19
N ALA A 111 -0.84 15.12 5.71
CA ALA A 111 -0.58 15.02 7.15
C ALA A 111 0.42 16.09 7.62
N SER A 112 1.50 16.31 6.85
CA SER A 112 2.48 17.37 7.16
C SER A 112 1.87 18.76 7.15
N ALA A 113 1.00 19.05 6.19
CA ALA A 113 0.38 20.37 5.98
C ALA A 113 -0.80 20.64 6.92
N SER A 114 -1.41 19.63 7.54
CA SER A 114 -2.58 19.78 8.39
C SER A 114 -2.32 20.74 9.55
N THR A 115 -3.23 21.66 9.78
CA THR A 115 -3.23 22.55 10.96
C THR A 115 -4.05 22.00 12.12
N ALA A 116 -4.79 20.93 11.90
CA ALA A 116 -5.68 20.32 12.88
C ALA A 116 -5.03 19.14 13.63
N LEU A 117 -4.05 18.48 13.02
CA LEU A 117 -3.32 17.36 13.64
C LEU A 117 -2.24 17.86 14.58
N SER A 118 -2.02 17.13 15.68
CA SER A 118 -0.88 17.36 16.57
C SER A 118 0.45 17.04 15.88
N ASP A 119 1.56 17.58 16.38
CA ASP A 119 2.89 17.33 15.81
C ASP A 119 3.26 15.82 15.89
N LEU A 120 2.79 15.13 16.94
CA LEU A 120 2.96 13.69 17.07
C LEU A 120 2.16 12.94 15.99
N ASP A 121 0.88 13.29 15.80
CA ASP A 121 0.04 12.67 14.77
C ASP A 121 0.62 12.88 13.37
N LYS A 122 1.11 14.08 13.08
CA LYS A 122 1.78 14.38 11.81
C LYS A 122 3.00 13.48 11.61
N LYS A 123 3.86 13.42 12.63
CA LYS A 123 5.08 12.61 12.59
C LYS A 123 4.77 11.14 12.32
N GLU A 124 3.80 10.56 13.02
CA GLU A 124 3.41 9.16 12.85
C GLU A 124 2.78 8.89 11.48
N LEU A 125 1.84 9.73 11.04
CA LEU A 125 1.16 9.55 9.74
C LEU A 125 2.13 9.71 8.56
N VAL A 126 3.06 10.66 8.63
CA VAL A 126 4.11 10.83 7.62
C VAL A 126 5.02 9.61 7.56
N ALA A 127 5.45 9.13 8.71
CA ALA A 127 6.28 7.93 8.81
C ALA A 127 5.57 6.69 8.26
N GLU A 128 4.29 6.54 8.56
CA GLU A 128 3.47 5.46 8.03
C GLU A 128 3.28 5.56 6.52
N GLY A 129 3.04 6.76 5.98
CA GLY A 129 3.00 7.01 4.54
C GLY A 129 4.31 6.65 3.84
N LYS A 130 5.45 6.94 4.45
CA LYS A 130 6.78 6.56 3.95
C LYS A 130 7.01 5.06 4.01
N MET A 131 6.62 4.40 5.12
CA MET A 131 6.66 2.94 5.22
C MET A 131 5.85 2.28 4.08
N LEU A 132 4.64 2.73 3.85
CA LEU A 132 3.77 2.21 2.80
C LEU A 132 4.34 2.48 1.40
N ARG A 133 4.94 3.66 1.18
CA ARG A 133 5.62 3.98 -0.07
C ARG A 133 6.86 3.11 -0.30
N ALA A 134 7.65 2.90 0.74
CA ALA A 134 8.81 2.00 0.68
C ALA A 134 8.39 0.57 0.31
N MET A 135 7.31 0.05 0.91
CA MET A 135 6.79 -1.28 0.57
C MET A 135 6.47 -1.41 -0.92
N ILE A 136 5.70 -0.49 -1.48
CA ILE A 136 5.31 -0.60 -2.88
C ILE A 136 6.49 -0.41 -3.83
N TYR A 137 7.43 0.49 -3.54
CA TYR A 137 8.63 0.65 -4.35
C TYR A 137 9.58 -0.53 -4.23
N TYR A 138 9.68 -1.14 -3.06
CA TYR A 138 10.45 -2.37 -2.90
C TYR A 138 9.86 -3.54 -3.70
N TYR A 139 8.53 -3.68 -3.69
CA TYR A 139 7.85 -4.65 -4.54
C TYR A 139 8.20 -4.44 -6.02
N GLN A 140 8.16 -3.21 -6.52
CA GLN A 140 8.53 -2.90 -7.90
C GLN A 140 10.04 -3.12 -8.17
N ALA A 141 10.89 -2.70 -7.25
CA ALA A 141 12.34 -2.81 -7.40
C ALA A 141 12.82 -4.27 -7.47
N LYS A 142 12.21 -5.17 -6.71
CA LYS A 142 12.52 -6.62 -6.78
C LYS A 142 12.31 -7.19 -8.20
N HIS A 143 11.31 -6.70 -8.92
CA HIS A 143 10.96 -7.21 -10.25
C HIS A 143 11.63 -6.44 -11.39
N CYS A 144 11.77 -5.11 -11.24
CA CYS A 144 12.20 -4.22 -12.32
C CYS A 144 13.59 -3.60 -12.10
N GLY A 145 14.13 -3.65 -10.89
CA GLY A 145 15.41 -3.03 -10.51
C GLY A 145 15.31 -1.51 -10.41
N ARG A 146 15.19 -0.81 -11.54
CA ARG A 146 15.00 0.64 -11.59
C ARG A 146 13.52 0.97 -11.67
N VAL A 147 13.11 2.06 -11.01
CA VAL A 147 11.72 2.50 -10.95
C VAL A 147 11.58 3.97 -11.38
N ILE A 148 10.37 4.38 -11.74
CA ILE A 148 10.03 5.80 -11.81
C ILE A 148 9.68 6.26 -10.40
N TRP A 149 10.60 7.02 -9.77
CA TRP A 149 10.39 7.50 -8.39
C TRP A 149 9.56 8.77 -8.38
N VAL A 150 8.41 8.69 -7.70
CA VAL A 150 7.49 9.82 -7.52
C VAL A 150 7.27 10.02 -6.02
N ASP A 151 7.83 11.10 -5.48
CA ASP A 151 7.81 11.41 -4.04
C ASP A 151 6.87 12.56 -3.66
N ARG A 152 6.07 13.03 -4.62
CA ARG A 152 5.07 14.09 -4.45
C ARG A 152 3.75 13.74 -5.15
N VAL A 153 2.72 14.50 -4.83
CA VAL A 153 1.43 14.42 -5.52
C VAL A 153 1.50 15.19 -6.83
N LEU A 154 1.54 14.46 -7.95
CA LEU A 154 1.53 15.06 -9.28
C LEU A 154 0.20 15.75 -9.55
N GLN A 155 0.25 16.97 -10.11
CA GLN A 155 -0.88 17.78 -10.55
C GLN A 155 -1.15 17.56 -12.04
N VAL A 156 -2.30 18.02 -12.52
CA VAL A 156 -2.74 17.81 -13.93
C VAL A 156 -1.81 18.43 -14.96
N ASP A 157 -1.13 19.50 -14.60
CA ASP A 157 -0.19 20.27 -15.42
C ASP A 157 1.29 19.84 -15.25
N ASP A 158 1.55 18.84 -14.42
CA ASP A 158 2.89 18.29 -14.24
C ASP A 158 3.33 17.43 -15.46
N GLU A 159 4.64 17.33 -15.67
CA GLU A 159 5.23 16.37 -16.60
C GLU A 159 5.03 14.94 -16.07
N PHE A 160 4.39 14.08 -16.86
CA PHE A 160 4.14 12.68 -16.51
C PHE A 160 5.14 11.70 -17.12
N ASN A 161 5.94 12.14 -18.11
CA ASN A 161 6.99 11.31 -18.70
C ASN A 161 8.26 11.38 -17.86
N LEU A 162 8.20 10.84 -16.66
CA LEU A 162 9.30 10.85 -15.71
C LEU A 162 10.33 9.75 -16.02
N PRO A 163 11.64 10.01 -15.82
CA PRO A 163 12.68 9.03 -16.05
C PRO A 163 12.70 7.96 -14.95
N LEU A 164 13.26 6.80 -15.30
CA LEU A 164 13.70 5.83 -14.30
C LEU A 164 14.82 6.41 -13.43
N THR A 165 14.97 5.92 -12.20
CA THR A 165 16.13 6.20 -11.36
C THR A 165 17.45 5.91 -12.11
N GLU A 166 18.51 6.64 -11.78
CA GLU A 166 19.81 6.60 -12.49
C GLU A 166 20.44 5.20 -12.44
N SER A 167 20.24 4.48 -11.33
CA SER A 167 20.76 3.13 -11.10
C SER A 167 19.85 2.32 -10.18
N ILE A 168 20.08 1.01 -10.14
CA ILE A 168 19.46 0.12 -9.16
C ILE A 168 19.86 0.54 -7.73
N ASP A 169 21.14 0.85 -7.51
CA ASP A 169 21.64 1.34 -6.22
C ASP A 169 20.87 2.58 -5.77
N ARG A 170 20.64 3.54 -6.68
CA ARG A 170 19.84 4.73 -6.36
C ARG A 170 18.39 4.40 -6.00
N THR A 171 17.78 3.42 -6.66
CA THR A 171 16.43 2.96 -6.31
C THR A 171 16.38 2.48 -4.86
N TYR A 172 17.32 1.63 -4.48
CA TYR A 172 17.37 1.10 -3.11
C TYR A 172 17.74 2.16 -2.08
N ASP A 173 18.59 3.15 -2.41
CA ASP A 173 18.88 4.27 -1.51
C ASP A 173 17.62 5.09 -1.18
N LEU A 174 16.77 5.33 -2.15
CA LEU A 174 15.50 6.04 -1.94
C LEU A 174 14.53 5.25 -1.05
N ILE A 175 14.43 3.93 -1.28
CA ILE A 175 13.60 3.05 -0.45
C ILE A 175 14.14 3.00 0.98
N LEU A 176 15.45 2.87 1.16
CA LEU A 176 16.09 2.85 2.48
C LEU A 176 15.92 4.17 3.21
N SER A 177 15.98 5.31 2.50
CA SER A 177 15.70 6.62 3.10
C SER A 177 14.27 6.74 3.64
N ASP A 178 13.27 6.24 2.90
CA ASP A 178 11.89 6.21 3.40
C ASP A 178 11.75 5.30 4.63
N LEU A 179 12.46 4.17 4.66
CA LEU A 179 12.45 3.25 5.80
C LEU A 179 13.15 3.83 7.03
N ASP A 180 14.23 4.60 6.84
CA ASP A 180 14.89 5.30 7.94
C ASP A 180 13.98 6.34 8.59
N ASP A 181 13.27 7.11 7.76
CA ASP A 181 12.28 8.07 8.24
C ASP A 181 11.08 7.37 8.91
N ALA A 182 10.66 6.22 8.37
CA ALA A 182 9.60 5.42 8.97
C ALA A 182 10.00 4.90 10.36
N ILE A 183 11.21 4.34 10.50
CA ILE A 183 11.75 3.87 11.79
C ILE A 183 11.81 5.01 12.81
N ALA A 184 12.24 6.21 12.39
CA ALA A 184 12.36 7.36 13.27
C ALA A 184 11.01 7.97 13.69
N GLY A 185 9.96 7.74 12.92
CA GLY A 185 8.64 8.37 13.11
C GLY A 185 7.54 7.46 13.64
N LEU A 186 7.59 6.17 13.32
CA LEU A 186 6.58 5.20 13.78
C LEU A 186 6.74 4.86 15.26
N PRO A 187 5.65 4.59 15.99
CA PRO A 187 5.71 4.06 17.35
C PRO A 187 6.25 2.63 17.33
N GLU A 188 6.79 2.20 18.48
CA GLU A 188 7.27 0.81 18.66
C GLU A 188 6.13 -0.20 18.67
N GLU A 189 4.93 0.21 19.10
CA GLU A 189 3.73 -0.62 19.16
C GLU A 189 2.57 0.08 18.45
N TYR A 190 1.86 -0.67 17.62
CA TYR A 190 0.59 -0.28 17.01
C TYR A 190 -0.42 -1.43 17.10
N PRO A 191 -1.72 -1.15 16.92
CA PRO A 191 -2.72 -2.20 16.80
C PRO A 191 -2.34 -3.24 15.74
N ALA A 192 -2.68 -4.49 15.97
CA ALA A 192 -2.40 -5.60 15.05
C ALA A 192 -2.88 -5.29 13.62
N GLY A 193 -2.03 -5.58 12.66
CA GLY A 193 -2.28 -5.30 11.23
C GLY A 193 -1.87 -3.90 10.76
N ARG A 194 -1.32 -3.06 11.62
CA ARG A 194 -0.77 -1.75 11.29
C ARG A 194 0.76 -1.73 11.48
N ALA A 195 1.46 -1.10 10.57
CA ALA A 195 2.92 -1.04 10.61
C ALA A 195 3.42 -0.20 11.79
N ASN A 196 4.41 -0.72 12.51
CA ASN A 196 5.13 -0.08 13.58
C ASN A 196 6.62 0.05 13.23
N ALA A 197 7.43 0.62 14.13
CA ALA A 197 8.87 0.77 13.90
C ALA A 197 9.58 -0.59 13.68
N ASN A 198 9.14 -1.65 14.34
CA ASN A 198 9.71 -2.99 14.16
C ASN A 198 9.40 -3.57 12.77
N ALA A 199 8.21 -3.31 12.22
CA ALA A 199 7.88 -3.67 10.83
C ALA A 199 8.79 -2.95 9.82
N ALA A 200 9.08 -1.67 10.06
CA ALA A 200 10.00 -0.91 9.22
C ALA A 200 11.46 -1.41 9.33
N ARG A 201 11.91 -1.82 10.53
CA ARG A 201 13.24 -2.44 10.73
C ARG A 201 13.34 -3.79 10.01
N ALA A 202 12.33 -4.64 10.11
CA ALA A 202 12.28 -5.92 9.42
C ALA A 202 12.37 -5.74 7.90
N LEU A 203 11.55 -4.83 7.34
CA LEU A 203 11.61 -4.51 5.92
C LEU A 203 12.96 -3.91 5.52
N LYS A 204 13.53 -3.02 6.34
CA LYS A 204 14.86 -2.44 6.07
C LYS A 204 15.93 -3.52 5.96
N SER A 205 15.91 -4.50 6.85
CA SER A 205 16.85 -5.62 6.80
C SER A 205 16.72 -6.39 5.47
N GLU A 206 15.51 -6.75 5.05
CA GLU A 206 15.26 -7.43 3.78
C GLU A 206 15.70 -6.59 2.57
N VAL A 207 15.38 -5.31 2.57
CA VAL A 207 15.78 -4.36 1.50
C VAL A 207 17.29 -4.25 1.41
N CYS A 208 18.01 -4.17 2.55
CA CYS A 208 19.47 -4.13 2.58
C CYS A 208 20.08 -5.41 1.99
N LEU A 209 19.58 -6.58 2.35
CA LEU A 209 20.04 -7.86 1.82
C LEU A 209 19.84 -7.95 0.30
N THR A 210 18.67 -7.51 -0.17
CA THR A 210 18.36 -7.50 -1.60
C THR A 210 19.23 -6.50 -2.36
N ALA A 211 19.41 -5.29 -1.85
CA ALA A 211 20.31 -4.28 -2.42
C ALA A 211 21.76 -4.77 -2.50
N ALA A 212 22.21 -5.47 -1.46
CA ALA A 212 23.56 -6.06 -1.43
C ALA A 212 23.76 -7.14 -2.50
N ALA A 213 22.70 -7.83 -2.92
CA ALA A 213 22.77 -8.80 -4.01
C ALA A 213 22.96 -8.13 -5.39
N TYR A 214 22.40 -6.94 -5.58
CA TYR A 214 22.47 -6.23 -6.86
C TYR A 214 23.72 -5.36 -7.03
N THR A 215 24.26 -4.80 -5.94
CA THR A 215 25.43 -3.92 -6.05
C THR A 215 26.71 -4.69 -6.37
N THR A 216 27.54 -4.11 -7.25
CA THR A 216 28.88 -4.62 -7.57
C THR A 216 29.98 -3.99 -6.69
N ASP A 217 29.67 -2.91 -5.99
CA ASP A 217 30.61 -2.26 -5.06
C ASP A 217 30.73 -3.07 -3.76
N ALA A 218 31.92 -3.62 -3.52
CA ALA A 218 32.22 -4.45 -2.36
C ALA A 218 32.07 -3.68 -1.03
N THR A 219 32.43 -2.39 -1.00
CA THR A 219 32.28 -1.56 0.20
C THR A 219 30.83 -1.31 0.53
N ARG A 220 30.04 -0.92 -0.48
CA ARG A 220 28.60 -0.74 -0.34
C ARG A 220 27.93 -2.05 0.09
N LYS A 221 28.28 -3.16 -0.52
CA LYS A 221 27.74 -4.49 -0.17
C LYS A 221 27.95 -4.81 1.31
N LYS A 222 29.18 -4.59 1.80
CA LYS A 222 29.49 -4.79 3.22
C LYS A 222 28.65 -3.89 4.13
N THR A 223 28.56 -2.59 3.80
CA THR A 223 27.76 -1.62 4.54
C THR A 223 26.29 -2.03 4.60
N LEU A 224 25.71 -2.50 3.49
CA LEU A 224 24.32 -2.98 3.44
C LEU A 224 24.11 -4.21 4.33
N TRP A 225 25.03 -5.16 4.36
CA TRP A 225 24.93 -6.29 5.27
C TRP A 225 25.00 -5.86 6.74
N GLU A 226 25.90 -4.94 7.09
CA GLU A 226 26.00 -4.37 8.43
C GLU A 226 24.69 -3.65 8.83
N GLN A 227 24.11 -2.88 7.93
CA GLN A 227 22.82 -2.22 8.15
C GLN A 227 21.68 -3.23 8.32
N ALA A 228 21.67 -4.33 7.57
CA ALA A 228 20.69 -5.39 7.72
C ALA A 228 20.72 -6.02 9.12
N VAL A 229 21.93 -6.32 9.63
CA VAL A 229 22.12 -6.85 10.98
C VAL A 229 21.65 -5.84 12.04
N VAL A 230 22.09 -4.58 11.94
CA VAL A 230 21.67 -3.53 12.87
C VAL A 230 20.15 -3.36 12.91
N ALA A 231 19.51 -3.43 11.76
CA ALA A 231 18.05 -3.31 11.69
C ALA A 231 17.32 -4.47 12.39
N VAL A 232 17.77 -5.70 12.16
CA VAL A 232 17.17 -6.90 12.79
C VAL A 232 17.44 -6.92 14.30
N ASP A 233 18.67 -6.62 14.74
CA ASP A 233 19.02 -6.63 16.17
C ASP A 233 18.25 -5.57 16.97
N ALA A 234 17.76 -4.53 16.31
CA ALA A 234 16.94 -3.49 16.95
C ALA A 234 15.45 -3.87 17.08
N ILE A 235 15.01 -5.01 16.55
CA ILE A 235 13.62 -5.49 16.68
C ILE A 235 13.43 -6.04 18.11
N GLN A 236 12.38 -5.58 18.79
CA GLN A 236 12.07 -5.97 20.16
C GLN A 236 10.62 -6.40 20.31
N GLY A 237 10.36 -7.25 21.33
CA GLY A 237 9.01 -7.69 21.65
C GLY A 237 8.52 -8.90 20.83
N TYR A 238 9.36 -9.47 19.96
CA TYR A 238 9.04 -10.64 19.15
C TYR A 238 9.96 -11.81 19.51
N SER A 239 9.46 -13.02 19.32
CA SER A 239 10.21 -14.26 19.55
C SER A 239 9.69 -15.39 18.70
N LEU A 240 10.53 -16.38 18.42
CA LEU A 240 10.12 -17.58 17.72
C LEU A 240 8.99 -18.28 18.49
N ASP A 241 7.95 -18.71 17.76
CA ASP A 241 6.83 -19.45 18.35
C ASP A 241 7.29 -20.88 18.71
N ALA A 242 6.99 -21.32 19.91
CA ALA A 242 7.33 -22.67 20.34
C ALA A 242 6.61 -23.76 19.53
N ASN A 243 5.46 -23.43 18.91
CA ASN A 243 4.68 -24.34 18.11
C ASN A 243 4.66 -23.88 16.64
N TYR A 244 5.71 -24.21 15.89
CA TYR A 244 5.80 -23.87 14.45
C TYR A 244 4.56 -24.30 13.66
N GLY A 245 4.04 -25.52 13.86
CA GLY A 245 2.84 -25.98 13.17
C GLY A 245 1.59 -25.20 13.55
N GLY A 246 1.51 -24.71 14.79
CA GLY A 246 0.41 -23.92 15.32
C GLY A 246 0.26 -22.55 14.63
N MET A 247 1.35 -22.00 14.10
CA MET A 247 1.31 -20.73 13.36
C MET A 247 0.52 -20.81 12.05
N PHE A 248 0.41 -22.01 11.48
CA PHE A 248 -0.27 -22.26 10.20
C PHE A 248 -1.69 -22.81 10.37
N ASN A 249 -2.17 -22.93 11.58
CA ASN A 249 -3.53 -23.35 11.90
C ASN A 249 -4.32 -22.24 12.60
N GLN A 250 -5.60 -22.50 12.85
CA GLN A 250 -6.53 -21.51 13.41
C GLN A 250 -6.18 -21.09 14.85
N GLU A 251 -5.50 -21.91 15.62
CA GLU A 251 -5.33 -21.69 17.04
C GLU A 251 -4.37 -20.55 17.33
N ASN A 252 -3.22 -20.50 16.65
CA ASN A 252 -2.15 -19.52 16.91
C ASN A 252 -1.94 -18.49 15.81
N SER A 253 -2.67 -18.58 14.69
CA SER A 253 -2.41 -17.72 13.53
C SER A 253 -2.63 -16.23 13.79
N TYR A 254 -3.35 -15.84 14.84
CA TYR A 254 -3.61 -14.45 15.20
C TYR A 254 -2.80 -13.96 16.42
N SER A 255 -2.20 -14.87 17.17
CA SER A 255 -1.55 -14.58 18.46
C SER A 255 -0.08 -15.01 18.50
N SER A 256 0.49 -15.48 17.39
CA SER A 256 1.90 -15.87 17.36
C SER A 256 2.81 -14.69 17.66
N THR A 257 3.80 -14.92 18.52
CA THR A 257 4.83 -13.95 18.88
C THR A 257 5.83 -13.63 17.75
N GLU A 258 5.79 -14.38 16.65
CA GLU A 258 6.63 -14.12 15.48
C GLU A 258 6.04 -13.07 14.53
N ILE A 259 4.73 -12.75 14.65
CA ILE A 259 4.06 -11.86 13.69
C ILE A 259 4.43 -10.41 13.97
N ILE A 260 5.20 -9.80 13.06
CA ILE A 260 5.56 -8.39 13.12
C ILE A 260 4.51 -7.54 12.41
N LEU A 261 4.12 -7.93 11.20
CA LEU A 261 3.06 -7.28 10.41
C LEU A 261 2.29 -8.34 9.63
N ALA A 262 0.96 -8.32 9.73
CA ALA A 262 0.10 -9.23 8.98
C ALA A 262 -1.21 -8.57 8.58
N ARG A 263 -1.79 -9.03 7.48
CA ARG A 263 -3.17 -8.73 7.11
C ARG A 263 -4.09 -9.76 7.77
N TYR A 264 -4.99 -9.26 8.61
CA TYR A 264 -5.96 -10.12 9.30
C TYR A 264 -7.28 -10.17 8.53
N PHE A 265 -7.90 -11.35 8.53
CA PHE A 265 -9.23 -11.59 7.96
C PHE A 265 -10.18 -12.05 9.05
N SER A 266 -11.40 -11.56 9.04
CA SER A 266 -12.47 -12.02 9.94
C SER A 266 -13.58 -12.69 9.15
N LYS A 267 -14.53 -13.33 9.86
CA LYS A 267 -15.72 -13.91 9.22
C LYS A 267 -16.59 -12.87 8.54
N GLU A 268 -16.58 -11.66 9.06
CA GLU A 268 -17.32 -10.51 8.53
C GLU A 268 -16.62 -9.92 7.30
N ASN A 269 -15.30 -10.09 7.19
CA ASN A 269 -14.47 -9.62 6.08
C ASN A 269 -13.94 -10.78 5.24
N THR A 270 -14.83 -11.60 4.68
CA THR A 270 -14.54 -12.92 4.08
C THR A 270 -13.89 -12.88 2.69
N ASN A 271 -13.41 -11.75 2.21
CA ASN A 271 -13.07 -11.57 0.80
C ASN A 271 -11.81 -12.31 0.28
N GLY A 272 -11.23 -13.23 1.00
CA GLY A 272 -10.00 -13.85 0.52
C GLY A 272 -9.87 -15.36 0.67
N GLY A 273 -10.50 -15.96 1.66
CA GLY A 273 -10.24 -17.36 2.02
C GLY A 273 -10.85 -18.41 1.09
N ASP A 274 -12.01 -18.13 0.55
CA ASP A 274 -12.77 -19.09 -0.25
C ASP A 274 -12.11 -19.42 -1.61
N THR A 275 -11.43 -18.44 -2.22
CA THR A 275 -10.88 -18.59 -3.58
C THR A 275 -9.66 -19.53 -3.59
N TYR A 276 -8.82 -19.48 -2.56
CA TYR A 276 -7.62 -20.32 -2.49
C TYR A 276 -7.96 -21.80 -2.43
N MET A 277 -8.84 -22.20 -1.54
CA MET A 277 -9.21 -23.60 -1.39
C MET A 277 -10.03 -24.11 -2.59
N GLN A 278 -10.80 -23.26 -3.23
CA GLN A 278 -11.47 -23.61 -4.50
C GLN A 278 -10.48 -23.89 -5.63
N THR A 279 -9.32 -23.25 -5.60
CA THR A 279 -8.30 -23.39 -6.64
C THR A 279 -7.39 -24.61 -6.41
N VAL A 280 -7.03 -24.90 -5.17
CA VAL A 280 -6.05 -25.98 -4.85
C VAL A 280 -6.68 -27.33 -4.57
N ILE A 281 -7.97 -27.40 -4.20
CA ILE A 281 -8.63 -28.67 -3.91
C ILE A 281 -9.20 -29.26 -5.19
N PRO A 282 -9.00 -30.57 -5.46
CA PRO A 282 -9.65 -31.25 -6.56
C PRO A 282 -11.17 -31.07 -6.50
N ASN A 283 -11.81 -30.90 -7.66
CA ASN A 283 -13.25 -30.64 -7.78
C ASN A 283 -14.17 -31.56 -6.96
N GLN A 284 -13.73 -32.81 -6.75
CA GLN A 284 -14.47 -33.78 -5.91
C GLN A 284 -14.40 -33.47 -4.40
N GLY A 285 -13.36 -32.76 -3.95
CA GLY A 285 -13.25 -32.29 -2.56
C GLY A 285 -14.11 -31.05 -2.28
N ASN A 286 -14.44 -30.28 -3.30
CA ASN A 286 -15.15 -29.02 -3.17
C ASN A 286 -16.58 -29.17 -2.63
N ASP A 287 -17.30 -30.25 -3.00
CA ASP A 287 -18.66 -30.50 -2.52
C ASP A 287 -18.71 -30.98 -1.06
N ASN A 288 -17.65 -31.66 -0.61
CA ASN A 288 -17.54 -32.09 0.78
C ASN A 288 -17.14 -30.95 1.71
N LEU A 289 -16.32 -30.01 1.23
CA LEU A 289 -15.97 -28.80 1.99
C LEU A 289 -17.14 -27.82 2.11
N LYS A 290 -18.00 -27.72 1.09
CA LYS A 290 -19.27 -26.99 1.18
C LYS A 290 -20.19 -27.55 2.25
N LYS A 291 -20.15 -28.88 2.49
CA LYS A 291 -20.95 -29.56 3.51
C LYS A 291 -20.39 -29.44 4.92
N LEU A 292 -19.07 -29.23 5.07
CA LEU A 292 -18.41 -29.10 6.37
C LEU A 292 -18.58 -27.72 7.02
N GLY A 293 -19.36 -26.85 6.42
CA GLY A 293 -19.50 -25.47 6.87
C GLY A 293 -18.17 -24.74 6.69
N ARG A 294 -18.20 -23.67 5.94
CA ARG A 294 -17.04 -22.84 5.63
C ARG A 294 -16.40 -22.32 6.92
N GLY A 295 -15.47 -23.10 7.47
CA GLY A 295 -14.56 -22.57 8.46
C GLY A 295 -13.68 -21.49 7.83
N PRO A 296 -13.20 -20.51 8.57
CA PRO A 296 -12.25 -19.54 8.04
C PRO A 296 -11.00 -20.27 7.57
N LEU A 297 -10.83 -20.36 6.27
CA LEU A 297 -9.63 -20.90 5.65
C LEU A 297 -8.59 -19.78 5.62
N PHE A 298 -7.50 -20.03 6.31
CA PHE A 298 -6.45 -19.04 6.53
C PHE A 298 -5.67 -18.78 5.26
N LYS A 299 -5.68 -17.53 4.82
CA LYS A 299 -4.56 -16.95 4.12
C LYS A 299 -3.72 -16.22 5.14
N LYS A 300 -2.55 -16.76 5.46
CA LYS A 300 -1.52 -16.03 6.17
C LYS A 300 -0.69 -15.35 5.11
N ASP A 301 -0.96 -14.08 4.90
CA ASP A 301 -0.08 -13.22 4.13
C ASP A 301 1.08 -12.85 5.06
N TRP A 302 2.17 -13.61 4.98
CA TRP A 302 3.41 -13.25 5.65
C TRP A 302 3.98 -12.05 4.93
N VAL A 303 4.00 -10.91 5.59
CA VAL A 303 4.63 -9.73 5.05
C VAL A 303 6.02 -9.55 5.61
N PHE A 304 6.33 -10.08 6.78
CA PHE A 304 7.68 -10.14 7.40
C PHE A 304 7.59 -10.86 8.76
#